data_6968c89bdb843ce2947ce5069bbbf050
#
_entry.id   6968c89bdb843ce2947ce5069bbbf050
#
_cell.length_a   1.000
_cell.length_b   1.000
_cell.length_c   1.000
_cell.angle_alpha   90.00
_cell.angle_beta   90.00
_cell.angle_gamma   90.00
#
_symmetry.space_group_name_H-M   'P 1'
#
loop_
_entity.id
_entity.type
_entity.pdbx_description
1 polymer ?
#
loop_
_entity_poly.entity_id
_entity_poly.type
_entity_poly.pdbx_seq_one_letter_code
_entity_poly.pdbx_strand_id
1 'polypeptide(L)'
;MEEVKAPHRITQVVGSRPPFARPAFSYTSSAMKLEPFAMERLQSTWENRVAWNLSESGVHPLRLEELAVSDGDRAALFGQELGYSQTNGTPELRAAIASMYAGAGPDHVEVTNGGSEANCIALWHLVERGDEIVLMMPNYMQLRGLARALGAIVREWPLVEDDTRWRLDLDALDGLVSPATRLIAICNPNNPTGARFSSNDLDEICRIAGRVGAWVLSDEIYRGAELDSVETATIWGRYDRAFVTSGLSKAFGLPGLRIGWVVGPPALVEQLWAVHDYTSIAPGALNDRLARVALARQEYVLARTRGIVSANYPVVRKWIEKRAPALTHAAPEAGAIVFVRYRHPINSTTLVERLRDEHSVLLVPGDHFDMDGYVRIGFGNHPAYVASALELVGGVLDTLA
;
A
#
# COMPACT_ATOMS: atom_id res chain seq x y z
N MET A 1 24.65 -41.79 42.00
CA MET A 1 23.26 -42.39 41.93
C MET A 1 22.41 -41.55 42.87
N GLU A 2 21.79 -40.51 42.31
CA GLU A 2 20.84 -39.68 43.07
C GLU A 2 19.41 -40.10 42.65
N GLU A 3 18.61 -40.42 43.65
CA GLU A 3 17.24 -40.86 43.54
C GLU A 3 16.35 -39.72 43.06
N VAL A 4 15.65 -39.91 41.95
CA VAL A 4 14.57 -39.02 41.45
C VAL A 4 13.31 -39.28 42.23
N LYS A 5 12.89 -38.33 43.07
CA LYS A 5 11.61 -38.39 43.77
C LYS A 5 10.46 -38.07 42.83
N ALA A 6 9.46 -38.93 42.82
CA ALA A 6 8.20 -38.79 42.07
C ALA A 6 7.33 -37.61 42.59
N PRO A 7 6.59 -36.91 41.71
CA PRO A 7 5.73 -35.80 42.13
C PRO A 7 4.42 -36.25 42.80
N HIS A 8 4.03 -35.50 43.82
CA HIS A 8 2.79 -35.69 44.58
C HIS A 8 1.54 -35.56 43.72
N ARG A 9 0.62 -36.53 43.88
CA ARG A 9 -0.74 -36.46 43.32
C ARG A 9 -1.53 -35.32 43.96
N ILE A 10 -1.99 -34.38 43.14
CA ILE A 10 -2.99 -33.37 43.55
C ILE A 10 -4.37 -33.98 43.38
N THR A 11 -5.08 -34.11 44.51
CA THR A 11 -6.47 -34.54 44.54
C THR A 11 -7.38 -33.43 44.04
N GLN A 12 -8.05 -33.66 42.90
CA GLN A 12 -9.03 -32.72 42.36
C GLN A 12 -10.27 -32.70 43.27
N VAL A 13 -10.55 -31.53 43.85
CA VAL A 13 -11.87 -31.22 44.43
C VAL A 13 -12.77 -30.74 43.28
N VAL A 14 -13.70 -31.60 42.89
CA VAL A 14 -14.75 -31.27 41.89
C VAL A 14 -15.81 -30.42 42.58
N GLY A 15 -15.65 -29.09 42.51
CA GLY A 15 -16.71 -28.15 42.84
C GLY A 15 -17.54 -27.86 41.59
N SER A 16 -18.79 -28.29 41.58
CA SER A 16 -19.77 -27.98 40.52
C SER A 16 -20.10 -26.47 40.52
N ARG A 17 -19.60 -25.74 39.54
CA ARG A 17 -20.08 -24.39 39.23
C ARG A 17 -21.37 -24.47 38.43
N PRO A 18 -22.38 -23.63 38.72
CA PRO A 18 -23.58 -23.56 37.89
C PRO A 18 -23.26 -23.06 36.50
N PRO A 19 -23.96 -23.51 35.45
CA PRO A 19 -23.73 -23.06 34.08
C PRO A 19 -24.05 -21.57 33.98
N PHE A 20 -23.05 -20.78 33.57
CA PHE A 20 -23.27 -19.40 33.16
C PHE A 20 -24.27 -19.39 31.99
N ALA A 21 -25.50 -18.93 32.24
CA ALA A 21 -26.45 -18.62 31.19
C ALA A 21 -25.85 -17.48 30.35
N ARG A 22 -25.38 -17.80 29.15
CA ARG A 22 -25.02 -16.77 28.19
C ARG A 22 -26.29 -16.05 27.76
N PRO A 23 -26.37 -14.70 27.81
CA PRO A 23 -27.50 -14.03 27.22
C PRO A 23 -27.52 -14.41 25.72
N ALA A 24 -28.69 -14.84 25.24
CA ALA A 24 -28.91 -15.10 23.84
C ALA A 24 -28.87 -13.77 23.09
N PHE A 25 -27.68 -13.33 22.67
CA PHE A 25 -27.54 -12.29 21.66
C PHE A 25 -28.03 -12.92 20.36
N SER A 26 -29.20 -12.49 19.91
CA SER A 26 -29.63 -12.75 18.54
C SER A 26 -28.71 -11.94 17.60
N TYR A 27 -27.59 -12.55 17.23
CA TYR A 27 -26.81 -12.04 16.10
C TYR A 27 -27.64 -12.27 14.84
N THR A 28 -28.33 -11.25 14.37
CA THR A 28 -28.66 -11.15 12.95
C THR A 28 -27.33 -10.88 12.23
N SER A 29 -26.54 -11.94 12.04
CA SER A 29 -25.24 -11.84 11.43
C SER A 29 -25.39 -11.68 9.94
N SER A 30 -25.32 -10.46 9.42
CA SER A 30 -24.68 -10.34 8.13
C SER A 30 -23.19 -10.59 8.40
N ALA A 31 -22.71 -11.79 8.10
CA ALA A 31 -21.32 -12.15 8.29
C ALA A 31 -20.43 -11.14 7.53
N MET A 32 -19.33 -10.69 8.18
CA MET A 32 -18.29 -9.91 7.50
C MET A 32 -17.81 -10.73 6.31
N LYS A 33 -18.00 -10.20 5.09
CA LYS A 33 -17.60 -10.88 3.86
C LYS A 33 -16.70 -9.95 3.05
N LEU A 34 -15.45 -10.37 2.88
CA LEU A 34 -14.53 -9.72 1.96
C LEU A 34 -14.88 -10.05 0.52
N GLU A 35 -15.05 -9.03 -0.32
CA GLU A 35 -15.10 -9.18 -1.76
C GLU A 35 -13.71 -9.58 -2.29
N PRO A 36 -13.63 -10.36 -3.39
CA PRO A 36 -12.34 -10.64 -4.02
C PRO A 36 -11.65 -9.32 -4.43
N PHE A 37 -10.41 -9.13 -3.98
CA PHE A 37 -9.60 -8.01 -4.41
C PHE A 37 -9.06 -8.29 -5.82
N ALA A 38 -9.80 -7.87 -6.84
CA ALA A 38 -9.60 -8.27 -8.24
C ALA A 38 -8.17 -8.06 -8.73
N MET A 39 -7.58 -6.89 -8.46
CA MET A 39 -6.21 -6.58 -8.87
C MET A 39 -5.18 -7.54 -8.23
N GLU A 40 -5.24 -7.74 -6.92
CA GLU A 40 -4.33 -8.65 -6.22
C GLU A 40 -4.54 -10.10 -6.63
N ARG A 41 -5.78 -10.52 -6.89
CA ARG A 41 -6.08 -11.86 -7.42
C ARG A 41 -5.47 -12.08 -8.80
N LEU A 42 -5.54 -11.08 -9.69
CA LEU A 42 -4.91 -11.12 -11.00
C LEU A 42 -3.38 -11.25 -10.85
N GLN A 43 -2.75 -10.36 -10.10
CA GLN A 43 -1.30 -10.35 -9.88
C GLN A 43 -0.83 -11.65 -9.23
N SER A 44 -1.39 -12.03 -8.08
CA SER A 44 -1.03 -13.27 -7.37
C SER A 44 -1.17 -14.54 -8.23
N THR A 45 -2.09 -14.51 -9.21
CA THR A 45 -2.30 -15.67 -10.09
C THR A 45 -1.28 -15.71 -11.21
N TRP A 46 -0.89 -14.55 -11.77
CA TRP A 46 -0.22 -14.50 -13.07
C TRP A 46 1.18 -13.89 -13.06
N GLU A 47 1.53 -13.04 -12.09
CA GLU A 47 2.78 -12.27 -12.12
C GLU A 47 4.06 -13.10 -12.25
N ASN A 48 4.05 -14.32 -11.72
CA ASN A 48 5.16 -15.27 -11.79
C ASN A 48 4.99 -16.33 -12.90
N ARG A 49 3.98 -16.18 -13.77
CA ARG A 49 3.67 -17.15 -14.84
C ARG A 49 3.79 -16.56 -16.23
N VAL A 50 3.77 -15.23 -16.34
CA VAL A 50 3.90 -14.53 -17.62
C VAL A 50 5.37 -14.22 -17.91
N ALA A 51 5.68 -14.10 -19.22
CA ALA A 51 7.03 -13.69 -19.64
C ALA A 51 7.28 -12.19 -19.39
N TRP A 52 6.22 -11.36 -19.50
CA TRP A 52 6.30 -9.90 -19.44
C TRP A 52 5.33 -9.37 -18.40
N ASN A 53 5.83 -9.18 -17.17
CA ASN A 53 5.03 -8.61 -16.10
C ASN A 53 5.18 -7.08 -16.05
N LEU A 54 4.20 -6.35 -16.56
CA LEU A 54 4.04 -4.90 -16.41
C LEU A 54 2.89 -4.54 -15.43
N SER A 55 2.44 -5.50 -14.62
CA SER A 55 1.42 -5.24 -13.60
C SER A 55 2.03 -4.76 -12.27
N GLU A 56 3.33 -4.99 -12.02
CA GLU A 56 4.02 -4.54 -10.80
C GLU A 56 4.11 -3.01 -10.78
N SER A 57 3.85 -2.42 -9.60
CA SER A 57 3.82 -0.97 -9.41
C SER A 57 5.06 -0.40 -8.72
N GLY A 58 6.00 -1.24 -8.31
CA GLY A 58 7.31 -0.87 -7.80
C GLY A 58 8.40 -1.00 -8.85
N VAL A 59 9.64 -0.71 -8.46
CA VAL A 59 10.82 -0.98 -9.28
C VAL A 59 11.32 -2.41 -9.07
N HIS A 60 12.09 -2.94 -10.02
CA HIS A 60 12.72 -4.25 -9.85
C HIS A 60 13.56 -4.27 -8.55
N PRO A 61 13.44 -5.35 -7.72
CA PRO A 61 14.00 -5.37 -6.38
C PRO A 61 15.53 -5.42 -6.39
N LEU A 62 16.13 -4.93 -5.30
CA LEU A 62 17.53 -5.14 -4.98
C LEU A 62 17.76 -6.61 -4.59
N ARG A 63 18.94 -7.11 -4.91
CA ARG A 63 19.47 -8.36 -4.36
C ARG A 63 20.01 -8.11 -2.95
N LEU A 64 20.04 -9.16 -2.14
CA LEU A 64 20.57 -9.08 -0.78
C LEU A 64 22.03 -8.58 -0.75
N GLU A 65 22.85 -8.99 -1.72
CA GLU A 65 24.25 -8.57 -1.85
C GLU A 65 24.43 -7.09 -2.19
N GLU A 66 23.42 -6.48 -2.84
CA GLU A 66 23.40 -5.04 -3.15
C GLU A 66 22.99 -4.21 -1.93
N LEU A 67 22.23 -4.81 -1.01
CA LEU A 67 21.77 -4.18 0.22
C LEU A 67 22.75 -4.34 1.36
N ALA A 68 23.19 -5.55 1.68
CA ALA A 68 24.12 -5.89 2.76
C ALA A 68 25.56 -5.94 2.22
N VAL A 69 26.17 -4.76 2.04
CA VAL A 69 27.46 -4.64 1.34
C VAL A 69 28.66 -4.77 2.27
N SER A 70 28.55 -4.48 3.56
CA SER A 70 29.65 -4.59 4.52
C SER A 70 29.77 -6.01 5.10
N ASP A 71 30.99 -6.41 5.46
CA ASP A 71 31.20 -7.67 6.19
C ASP A 71 30.51 -7.66 7.55
N GLY A 72 30.37 -6.49 8.17
CA GLY A 72 29.62 -6.30 9.40
C GLY A 72 28.12 -6.60 9.22
N ASP A 73 27.50 -6.11 8.15
CA ASP A 73 26.09 -6.42 7.83
C ASP A 73 25.88 -7.90 7.61
N ARG A 74 26.79 -8.54 6.85
CA ARG A 74 26.74 -9.98 6.57
C ARG A 74 26.90 -10.80 7.85
N ALA A 75 27.89 -10.50 8.68
CA ALA A 75 28.08 -11.18 9.94
C ALA A 75 26.87 -11.02 10.87
N ALA A 76 26.29 -9.82 10.93
CA ALA A 76 25.12 -9.55 11.74
C ALA A 76 23.85 -10.30 11.22
N LEU A 77 23.70 -10.45 9.90
CA LEU A 77 22.62 -11.24 9.33
C LEU A 77 22.75 -12.73 9.66
N PHE A 78 23.95 -13.31 9.50
CA PHE A 78 24.19 -14.72 9.82
C PHE A 78 24.17 -15.01 11.32
N GLY A 79 24.51 -14.05 12.16
CA GLY A 79 24.42 -14.14 13.62
C GLY A 79 23.05 -13.81 14.22
N GLN A 80 22.03 -13.51 13.37
CA GLN A 80 20.70 -13.15 13.86
C GLN A 80 19.99 -14.34 14.50
N GLU A 81 19.61 -14.22 15.77
CA GLU A 81 18.70 -15.16 16.41
C GLU A 81 17.30 -15.05 15.79
N LEU A 82 16.66 -16.20 15.51
CA LEU A 82 15.34 -16.29 14.89
C LEU A 82 14.21 -16.32 15.93
N GLY A 83 14.36 -15.59 17.03
CA GLY A 83 13.33 -15.37 18.03
C GLY A 83 12.38 -14.22 17.66
N TYR A 84 11.35 -14.03 18.48
CA TYR A 84 10.51 -12.84 18.37
C TYR A 84 11.33 -11.59 18.68
N SER A 85 11.25 -10.60 17.80
CA SER A 85 11.69 -9.23 18.08
C SER A 85 10.62 -8.49 18.89
N GLN A 86 10.86 -7.23 19.23
CA GLN A 86 9.79 -6.38 19.78
C GLN A 86 8.62 -6.35 18.78
N THR A 87 7.40 -6.65 19.23
CA THR A 87 6.28 -6.96 18.34
C THR A 87 5.79 -5.77 17.52
N ASN A 88 5.93 -4.54 18.02
CA ASN A 88 5.69 -3.32 17.25
C ASN A 88 6.91 -2.82 16.46
N GLY A 89 7.90 -3.66 16.24
CA GLY A 89 9.19 -3.35 15.62
C GLY A 89 10.28 -3.03 16.63
N THR A 90 11.55 -3.35 16.31
CA THR A 90 12.67 -3.02 17.19
C THR A 90 12.77 -1.51 17.41
N PRO A 91 13.27 -1.05 18.59
CA PRO A 91 13.47 0.37 18.84
C PRO A 91 14.30 1.07 17.77
N GLU A 92 15.30 0.38 17.23
CA GLU A 92 16.17 0.89 16.17
C GLU A 92 15.43 1.05 14.84
N LEU A 93 14.56 0.09 14.48
CA LEU A 93 13.77 0.20 13.26
C LEU A 93 12.73 1.31 13.39
N ARG A 94 12.03 1.39 14.52
CA ARG A 94 11.07 2.46 14.78
C ARG A 94 11.73 3.85 14.76
N ALA A 95 12.92 3.98 15.34
CA ALA A 95 13.70 5.22 15.30
C ALA A 95 14.12 5.60 13.87
N ALA A 96 14.55 4.61 13.06
CA ALA A 96 14.92 4.84 11.67
C ALA A 96 13.72 5.28 10.83
N ILE A 97 12.54 4.68 11.02
CA ILE A 97 11.30 5.10 10.36
C ILE A 97 10.89 6.51 10.82
N ALA A 98 10.88 6.76 12.13
CA ALA A 98 10.51 8.06 12.69
C ALA A 98 11.38 9.20 12.13
N SER A 99 12.67 8.96 11.88
CA SER A 99 13.58 9.97 11.34
C SER A 99 13.19 10.50 9.94
N MET A 100 12.34 9.79 9.20
CA MET A 100 11.81 10.24 7.91
C MET A 100 10.62 11.22 8.04
N TYR A 101 10.14 11.44 9.26
CA TYR A 101 8.96 12.27 9.55
C TYR A 101 9.31 13.31 10.60
N ALA A 102 9.32 14.58 10.21
CA ALA A 102 9.73 15.67 11.08
C ALA A 102 8.94 15.68 12.40
N GLY A 103 9.64 15.69 13.53
CA GLY A 103 9.04 15.72 14.87
C GLY A 103 8.49 14.36 15.36
N ALA A 104 8.57 13.28 14.56
CA ALA A 104 8.20 11.95 15.03
C ALA A 104 9.30 11.34 15.90
N GLY A 105 8.90 10.52 16.87
CA GLY A 105 9.78 9.65 17.66
C GLY A 105 9.33 8.19 17.51
N PRO A 106 10.08 7.24 18.12
CA PRO A 106 9.75 5.82 18.02
C PRO A 106 8.32 5.45 18.46
N ASP A 107 7.75 6.19 19.41
CA ASP A 107 6.40 5.95 19.94
C ASP A 107 5.27 6.37 18.96
N HIS A 108 5.64 7.05 17.88
CA HIS A 108 4.74 7.36 16.77
C HIS A 108 4.69 6.27 15.69
N VAL A 109 5.44 5.16 15.85
CA VAL A 109 5.62 4.15 14.79
C VAL A 109 5.14 2.79 15.25
N GLU A 110 4.24 2.18 14.45
CA GLU A 110 3.88 0.77 14.48
C GLU A 110 4.44 0.10 13.22
N VAL A 111 5.27 -0.93 13.38
CA VAL A 111 5.85 -1.70 12.26
C VAL A 111 4.99 -2.91 11.96
N THR A 112 4.69 -3.13 10.68
CA THR A 112 3.80 -4.18 10.19
C THR A 112 4.48 -5.05 9.12
N ASN A 113 3.86 -6.17 8.77
CA ASN A 113 4.33 -7.05 7.70
C ASN A 113 3.88 -6.54 6.31
N GLY A 114 4.28 -5.33 5.97
CA GLY A 114 3.99 -4.60 4.75
C GLY A 114 2.86 -3.58 4.91
N GLY A 115 2.80 -2.61 3.99
CA GLY A 115 1.80 -1.53 4.00
C GLY A 115 0.35 -2.04 3.95
N SER A 116 0.11 -3.19 3.34
CA SER A 116 -1.23 -3.80 3.32
C SER A 116 -1.72 -4.18 4.72
N GLU A 117 -0.85 -4.64 5.60
CA GLU A 117 -1.22 -4.91 7.00
C GLU A 117 -1.41 -3.60 7.77
N ALA A 118 -0.58 -2.58 7.53
CA ALA A 118 -0.75 -1.25 8.10
C ALA A 118 -2.15 -0.69 7.79
N ASN A 119 -2.58 -0.74 6.52
CA ASN A 119 -3.92 -0.34 6.10
C ASN A 119 -5.01 -1.21 6.78
N CYS A 120 -4.78 -2.52 6.88
CA CYS A 120 -5.74 -3.45 7.45
C CYS A 120 -6.01 -3.18 8.94
N ILE A 121 -4.96 -3.08 9.75
CA ILE A 121 -5.10 -2.84 11.20
C ILE A 121 -5.67 -1.44 11.47
N ALA A 122 -5.31 -0.43 10.64
CA ALA A 122 -5.84 0.92 10.76
C ALA A 122 -7.37 0.95 10.54
N LEU A 123 -7.86 0.32 9.47
CA LEU A 123 -9.30 0.26 9.22
C LEU A 123 -10.01 -0.59 10.27
N TRP A 124 -9.43 -1.72 10.65
CA TRP A 124 -10.04 -2.60 11.65
C TRP A 124 -10.23 -1.91 13.00
N HIS A 125 -9.28 -1.06 13.39
CA HIS A 125 -9.38 -0.29 14.62
C HIS A 125 -10.35 0.89 14.52
N LEU A 126 -10.28 1.64 13.41
CA LEU A 126 -10.97 2.94 13.31
C LEU A 126 -12.41 2.85 12.85
N VAL A 127 -12.80 1.76 12.16
CA VAL A 127 -14.04 1.68 11.39
C VAL A 127 -15.00 0.70 12.01
N GLU A 128 -16.21 1.18 12.29
CA GLU A 128 -17.31 0.37 12.76
C GLU A 128 -18.45 0.30 11.71
N ARG A 129 -19.37 -0.62 11.91
CA ARG A 129 -20.56 -0.74 11.07
C ARG A 129 -21.38 0.55 11.10
N GLY A 130 -21.66 1.09 9.92
CA GLY A 130 -22.46 2.31 9.74
C GLY A 130 -21.66 3.60 9.72
N ASP A 131 -20.36 3.56 10.03
CA ASP A 131 -19.49 4.71 9.83
C ASP A 131 -19.43 5.11 8.36
N GLU A 132 -19.29 6.39 8.06
CA GLU A 132 -19.00 6.88 6.72
C GLU A 132 -17.50 7.05 6.51
N ILE A 133 -17.01 6.55 5.36
CA ILE A 133 -15.64 6.73 4.91
C ILE A 133 -15.65 7.45 3.58
N VAL A 134 -14.92 8.56 3.49
CA VAL A 134 -14.65 9.22 2.21
C VAL A 134 -13.35 8.67 1.65
N LEU A 135 -13.43 8.03 0.50
CA LEU A 135 -12.30 7.39 -0.17
C LEU A 135 -12.01 8.07 -1.51
N MET A 136 -10.79 8.59 -1.65
CA MET A 136 -10.30 9.10 -2.93
C MET A 136 -10.26 7.98 -3.98
N MET A 137 -10.78 8.25 -5.19
CA MET A 137 -10.84 7.29 -6.30
C MET A 137 -10.27 7.89 -7.59
N PRO A 138 -9.57 7.10 -8.45
CA PRO A 138 -9.19 5.71 -8.23
C PRO A 138 -8.13 5.56 -7.15
N ASN A 139 -8.07 4.39 -6.51
CA ASN A 139 -7.16 4.11 -5.40
C ASN A 139 -6.77 2.63 -5.37
N TYR A 140 -5.87 2.27 -4.46
CA TYR A 140 -5.61 0.90 -4.07
C TYR A 140 -6.83 0.34 -3.34
N MET A 141 -7.56 -0.57 -3.99
CA MET A 141 -8.92 -0.97 -3.62
C MET A 141 -9.03 -1.77 -2.33
N GLN A 142 -7.92 -2.07 -1.66
CA GLN A 142 -7.91 -2.70 -0.34
C GLN A 142 -8.74 -1.91 0.67
N LEU A 143 -8.54 -0.59 0.71
CA LEU A 143 -9.25 0.27 1.67
C LEU A 143 -10.77 0.19 1.48
N ARG A 144 -11.23 0.21 0.21
CA ARG A 144 -12.66 0.07 -0.11
C ARG A 144 -13.21 -1.30 0.30
N GLY A 145 -12.50 -2.37 -0.05
CA GLY A 145 -12.92 -3.74 0.25
C GLY A 145 -13.02 -3.99 1.75
N LEU A 146 -12.02 -3.53 2.53
CA LEU A 146 -12.04 -3.63 3.99
C LEU A 146 -13.16 -2.80 4.61
N ALA A 147 -13.33 -1.55 4.19
CA ALA A 147 -14.38 -0.68 4.72
C ALA A 147 -15.79 -1.29 4.51
N ARG A 148 -16.06 -1.77 3.29
CA ARG A 148 -17.33 -2.46 2.98
C ARG A 148 -17.52 -3.74 3.80
N ALA A 149 -16.45 -4.52 3.97
CA ALA A 149 -16.51 -5.75 4.79
C ALA A 149 -16.80 -5.46 6.26
N LEU A 150 -16.30 -4.36 6.80
CA LEU A 150 -16.59 -3.88 8.16
C LEU A 150 -18.02 -3.31 8.27
N GLY A 151 -18.69 -3.09 7.15
CA GLY A 151 -20.05 -2.56 7.09
C GLY A 151 -20.14 -1.04 7.11
N ALA A 152 -19.05 -0.36 6.75
CA ALA A 152 -19.03 1.08 6.56
C ALA A 152 -19.73 1.50 5.26
N ILE A 153 -20.16 2.74 5.22
CA ILE A 153 -20.69 3.41 4.03
C ILE A 153 -19.54 4.13 3.34
N VAL A 154 -19.13 3.65 2.17
CA VAL A 154 -18.06 4.27 1.39
C VAL A 154 -18.62 5.35 0.49
N ARG A 155 -18.16 6.59 0.71
CA ARG A 155 -18.40 7.75 -0.16
C ARG A 155 -17.19 7.91 -1.06
N GLU A 156 -17.36 7.66 -2.34
CA GLU A 156 -16.29 7.76 -3.31
C GLU A 156 -16.07 9.23 -3.70
N TRP A 157 -14.82 9.68 -3.60
CA TRP A 157 -14.38 11.02 -3.94
C TRP A 157 -13.46 10.95 -5.17
N PRO A 158 -14.00 11.23 -6.39
CA PRO A 158 -13.24 11.04 -7.61
C PRO A 158 -12.16 12.09 -7.80
N LEU A 159 -10.98 11.64 -8.23
CA LEU A 159 -9.98 12.51 -8.86
C LEU A 159 -10.51 13.03 -10.20
N VAL A 160 -10.10 14.23 -10.56
CA VAL A 160 -10.40 14.84 -11.85
C VAL A 160 -9.19 14.74 -12.75
N GLU A 161 -9.33 14.07 -13.89
CA GLU A 161 -8.32 14.06 -14.94
C GLU A 161 -8.51 15.30 -15.85
N ASP A 162 -7.46 16.09 -16.01
CA ASP A 162 -7.36 17.03 -17.11
C ASP A 162 -6.31 16.52 -18.12
N ASP A 163 -6.11 17.22 -19.23
CA ASP A 163 -5.21 16.78 -20.30
C ASP A 163 -3.74 16.61 -19.85
N THR A 164 -3.37 17.10 -18.68
CA THR A 164 -1.99 17.19 -18.22
C THR A 164 -1.72 16.44 -16.91
N ARG A 165 -2.71 16.38 -16.03
CA ARG A 165 -2.56 15.79 -14.69
C ARG A 165 -3.88 15.34 -14.08
N TRP A 166 -3.75 14.53 -13.03
CA TRP A 166 -4.82 14.25 -12.08
C TRP A 166 -4.80 15.27 -10.94
N ARG A 167 -5.96 15.73 -10.50
CA ARG A 167 -6.09 16.70 -9.41
C ARG A 167 -7.24 16.34 -8.47
N LEU A 168 -7.19 16.88 -7.28
CA LEU A 168 -8.26 16.79 -6.29
C LEU A 168 -9.37 17.82 -6.61
N ASP A 169 -10.61 17.42 -6.39
CA ASP A 169 -11.76 18.32 -6.30
C ASP A 169 -12.10 18.49 -4.82
N LEU A 170 -11.53 19.53 -4.20
CA LEU A 170 -11.69 19.80 -2.77
C LEU A 170 -13.08 20.31 -2.41
N ASP A 171 -13.79 20.95 -3.36
CA ASP A 171 -15.18 21.34 -3.17
C ASP A 171 -16.10 20.12 -3.13
N ALA A 172 -15.82 19.11 -3.98
CA ALA A 172 -16.52 17.84 -3.93
C ALA A 172 -16.25 17.11 -2.61
N LEU A 173 -14.99 17.11 -2.11
CA LEU A 173 -14.69 16.56 -0.78
C LEU A 173 -15.50 17.22 0.31
N ASP A 174 -15.55 18.56 0.32
CA ASP A 174 -16.29 19.34 1.31
C ASP A 174 -17.77 18.99 1.33
N GLY A 175 -18.35 18.74 0.15
CA GLY A 175 -19.75 18.33 0.01
C GLY A 175 -20.03 16.87 0.41
N LEU A 176 -19.01 15.99 0.39
CA LEU A 176 -19.15 14.59 0.78
C LEU A 176 -18.99 14.34 2.28
N VAL A 177 -18.26 15.22 2.98
CA VAL A 177 -17.98 15.08 4.41
C VAL A 177 -19.18 15.48 5.26
N SER A 178 -19.57 14.60 6.17
CA SER A 178 -20.68 14.79 7.11
C SER A 178 -20.24 14.56 8.57
N PRO A 179 -21.06 14.89 9.58
CA PRO A 179 -20.77 14.52 10.97
C PRO A 179 -20.63 13.02 11.23
N ALA A 180 -21.09 12.17 10.31
CA ALA A 180 -20.92 10.72 10.36
C ALA A 180 -19.62 10.24 9.71
N THR A 181 -18.87 11.13 9.05
CA THR A 181 -17.58 10.80 8.43
C THR A 181 -16.56 10.45 9.50
N ARG A 182 -16.13 9.21 9.51
CA ARG A 182 -15.13 8.65 10.43
C ARG A 182 -13.73 8.81 9.92
N LEU A 183 -13.53 8.61 8.60
CA LEU A 183 -12.22 8.56 7.96
C LEU A 183 -12.28 9.17 6.56
N ILE A 184 -11.27 9.97 6.22
CA ILE A 184 -10.94 10.35 4.86
C ILE A 184 -9.66 9.60 4.49
N ALA A 185 -9.66 8.82 3.41
CA ALA A 185 -8.51 8.03 3.00
C ALA A 185 -8.02 8.43 1.61
N ILE A 186 -6.73 8.76 1.53
CA ILE A 186 -6.02 9.13 0.30
C ILE A 186 -4.80 8.24 0.07
N CYS A 187 -4.27 8.25 -1.15
CA CYS A 187 -2.98 7.66 -1.50
C CYS A 187 -2.14 8.75 -2.19
N ASN A 188 -1.00 9.13 -1.61
CA ASN A 188 -0.17 10.23 -2.07
C ASN A 188 1.33 9.91 -1.96
N PRO A 189 2.03 9.61 -3.08
CA PRO A 189 1.55 9.57 -4.47
C PRO A 189 0.55 8.47 -4.75
N ASN A 190 -0.33 8.71 -5.74
CA ASN A 190 -1.50 7.87 -5.99
C ASN A 190 -1.21 6.63 -6.85
N ASN A 191 -1.80 5.51 -6.50
CA ASN A 191 -1.99 4.34 -7.34
C ASN A 191 -3.48 4.29 -7.78
N PRO A 192 -3.80 4.29 -9.09
CA PRO A 192 -2.93 3.92 -10.23
C PRO A 192 -2.31 5.09 -11.01
N THR A 193 -2.60 6.34 -10.67
CA THR A 193 -2.35 7.48 -11.55
C THR A 193 -0.92 8.02 -11.51
N GLY A 194 -0.17 7.79 -10.42
CA GLY A 194 1.12 8.42 -10.17
C GLY A 194 1.04 9.90 -9.78
N ALA A 195 -0.15 10.43 -9.55
CA ALA A 195 -0.34 11.83 -9.18
C ALA A 195 0.18 12.15 -7.78
N ARG A 196 0.66 13.38 -7.59
CA ARG A 196 1.01 13.97 -6.29
C ARG A 196 0.10 15.13 -5.96
N PHE A 197 -0.14 15.29 -4.65
CA PHE A 197 -0.92 16.42 -4.14
C PHE A 197 -0.02 17.36 -3.35
N SER A 198 -0.32 18.65 -3.45
CA SER A 198 0.49 19.70 -2.84
C SER A 198 0.30 19.78 -1.32
N SER A 199 1.21 20.48 -0.65
CA SER A 199 1.05 20.82 0.77
C SER A 199 -0.28 21.51 1.05
N ASN A 200 -0.69 22.46 0.18
CA ASN A 200 -1.94 23.18 0.34
C ASN A 200 -3.18 22.27 0.21
N ASP A 201 -3.11 21.28 -0.71
CA ASP A 201 -4.18 20.29 -0.85
C ASP A 201 -4.33 19.48 0.43
N LEU A 202 -3.20 19.02 1.01
CA LEU A 202 -3.20 18.26 2.26
C LEU A 202 -3.68 19.09 3.45
N ASP A 203 -3.28 20.35 3.54
CA ASP A 203 -3.76 21.27 4.58
C ASP A 203 -5.28 21.48 4.47
N GLU A 204 -5.82 21.59 3.26
CA GLU A 204 -7.25 21.74 3.05
C GLU A 204 -8.03 20.46 3.38
N ILE A 205 -7.52 19.28 3.01
CA ILE A 205 -8.10 17.99 3.44
C ILE A 205 -8.17 17.92 4.98
N CYS A 206 -7.08 18.28 5.66
CA CYS A 206 -7.03 18.29 7.12
C CYS A 206 -8.03 19.30 7.72
N ARG A 207 -8.18 20.48 7.11
CA ARG A 207 -9.17 21.50 7.55
C ARG A 207 -10.59 20.97 7.41
N ILE A 208 -10.91 20.32 6.29
CA ILE A 208 -12.23 19.71 6.05
C ILE A 208 -12.49 18.60 7.08
N ALA A 209 -11.54 17.68 7.27
CA ALA A 209 -11.64 16.60 8.26
C ALA A 209 -11.84 17.13 9.68
N GLY A 210 -11.10 18.20 10.04
CA GLY A 210 -11.15 18.82 11.37
C GLY A 210 -12.50 19.39 11.74
N ARG A 211 -13.32 19.83 10.78
CA ARG A 211 -14.68 20.35 11.04
C ARG A 211 -15.61 19.31 11.68
N VAL A 212 -15.41 18.05 11.35
CA VAL A 212 -16.25 16.95 11.83
C VAL A 212 -15.48 15.98 12.75
N GLY A 213 -14.18 16.22 12.96
CA GLY A 213 -13.33 15.37 13.79
C GLY A 213 -13.01 14.01 13.13
N ALA A 214 -13.09 13.91 11.80
CA ALA A 214 -12.72 12.71 11.07
C ALA A 214 -11.21 12.47 11.11
N TRP A 215 -10.80 11.20 11.02
CA TRP A 215 -9.40 10.84 10.81
C TRP A 215 -9.01 11.06 9.34
N VAL A 216 -7.71 11.29 9.09
CA VAL A 216 -7.15 11.31 7.73
C VAL A 216 -6.06 10.24 7.64
N LEU A 217 -6.23 9.27 6.75
CA LEU A 217 -5.22 8.28 6.36
C LEU A 217 -4.60 8.70 5.03
N SER A 218 -3.29 8.80 4.99
CA SER A 218 -2.52 8.94 3.75
C SER A 218 -1.65 7.71 3.55
N ASP A 219 -1.94 6.92 2.50
CA ASP A 219 -1.04 5.86 2.04
C ASP A 219 0.09 6.50 1.23
N GLU A 220 1.29 6.53 1.80
CA GLU A 220 2.47 7.18 1.24
C GLU A 220 3.50 6.18 0.73
N ILE A 221 3.08 5.00 0.30
CA ILE A 221 3.96 3.89 -0.10
C ILE A 221 4.87 4.25 -1.29
N TYR A 222 4.51 5.26 -2.10
CA TYR A 222 5.29 5.73 -3.26
C TYR A 222 6.12 6.98 -2.98
N ARG A 223 6.03 7.57 -1.77
CA ARG A 223 6.86 8.72 -1.37
C ARG A 223 8.34 8.33 -1.37
N GLY A 224 9.16 9.08 -2.11
CA GLY A 224 10.56 8.76 -2.40
C GLY A 224 10.82 8.23 -3.81
N ALA A 225 9.75 8.00 -4.61
CA ALA A 225 9.83 7.54 -5.99
C ALA A 225 9.40 8.64 -7.00
N GLU A 226 9.66 9.89 -6.70
CA GLU A 226 9.31 11.05 -7.54
C GLU A 226 10.18 11.10 -8.81
N LEU A 227 9.53 11.46 -9.95
CA LEU A 227 10.21 11.57 -11.24
C LEU A 227 11.08 12.83 -11.35
N ASP A 228 10.71 13.90 -10.64
CA ASP A 228 11.40 15.20 -10.64
C ASP A 228 12.33 15.37 -9.42
N SER A 229 12.46 14.36 -8.57
CA SER A 229 13.24 14.37 -7.33
C SER A 229 12.77 15.39 -6.27
N VAL A 230 11.61 16.01 -6.46
CA VAL A 230 10.98 16.85 -5.44
C VAL A 230 10.13 15.97 -4.53
N GLU A 231 10.49 15.88 -3.26
CA GLU A 231 9.82 15.00 -2.31
C GLU A 231 8.32 15.33 -2.16
N THR A 232 7.49 14.32 -2.21
CA THR A 232 6.04 14.43 -2.00
C THR A 232 5.74 14.91 -0.59
N ALA A 233 4.81 15.85 -0.45
CA ALA A 233 4.34 16.32 0.85
C ALA A 233 3.69 15.18 1.64
N THR A 234 4.00 15.08 2.92
CA THR A 234 3.37 14.12 3.83
C THR A 234 2.19 14.75 4.58
N ILE A 235 1.21 13.91 4.94
CA ILE A 235 0.11 14.32 5.82
C ILE A 235 0.56 14.45 7.28
N TRP A 236 1.69 13.85 7.65
CA TRP A 236 2.21 13.87 9.00
C TRP A 236 2.44 15.29 9.52
N GLY A 237 2.00 15.54 10.77
CA GLY A 237 2.19 16.82 11.44
C GLY A 237 1.25 17.94 11.03
N ARG A 238 0.26 17.68 10.14
CA ARG A 238 -0.70 18.69 9.68
C ARG A 238 -1.99 18.72 10.48
N TYR A 239 -2.34 17.62 11.12
CA TYR A 239 -3.56 17.47 11.88
C TYR A 239 -3.42 16.38 12.94
N ASP A 240 -3.99 16.61 14.14
CA ASP A 240 -3.85 15.70 15.29
C ASP A 240 -4.48 14.30 15.06
N ARG A 241 -5.43 14.20 14.12
CA ARG A 241 -6.06 12.95 13.71
C ARG A 241 -5.65 12.56 12.30
N ALA A 242 -4.42 12.86 11.89
CA ALA A 242 -3.83 12.36 10.65
C ALA A 242 -2.76 11.32 10.95
N PHE A 243 -2.67 10.32 10.08
CA PHE A 243 -1.63 9.31 10.13
C PHE A 243 -1.25 8.81 8.74
N VAL A 244 -0.05 8.29 8.64
CA VAL A 244 0.53 7.74 7.42
C VAL A 244 0.55 6.23 7.49
N THR A 245 0.25 5.55 6.38
CA THR A 245 0.68 4.18 6.13
C THR A 245 1.72 4.16 5.03
N SER A 246 2.76 3.35 5.17
CA SER A 246 3.80 3.24 4.16
C SER A 246 4.59 1.93 4.32
N GLY A 247 5.72 1.78 3.62
CA GLY A 247 6.56 0.58 3.72
C GLY A 247 7.68 0.52 2.68
N LEU A 248 8.42 -0.57 2.71
CA LEU A 248 9.58 -0.76 1.84
C LEU A 248 9.25 -1.33 0.46
N SER A 249 7.98 -1.64 0.18
CA SER A 249 7.60 -2.43 -1.00
C SER A 249 7.73 -1.68 -2.32
N LYS A 250 7.45 -0.36 -2.37
CA LYS A 250 7.31 0.39 -3.63
C LYS A 250 8.46 1.38 -3.85
N ALA A 251 8.49 2.50 -3.13
CA ALA A 251 9.56 3.48 -3.28
C ALA A 251 10.95 2.91 -2.98
N PHE A 252 11.06 2.03 -2.01
CA PHE A 252 12.32 1.37 -1.68
C PHE A 252 12.65 0.15 -2.55
N GLY A 253 11.70 -0.38 -3.33
CA GLY A 253 11.93 -1.54 -4.21
C GLY A 253 12.30 -2.82 -3.46
N LEU A 254 11.78 -3.02 -2.25
CA LEU A 254 12.08 -4.15 -1.36
C LEU A 254 10.81 -4.91 -0.93
N PRO A 255 9.92 -5.30 -1.87
CA PRO A 255 8.65 -5.94 -1.53
C PRO A 255 8.82 -7.26 -0.78
N GLY A 256 9.92 -7.97 -1.02
CA GLY A 256 10.23 -9.26 -0.38
C GLY A 256 10.54 -9.16 1.12
N LEU A 257 10.89 -7.98 1.63
CA LEU A 257 11.12 -7.79 3.06
C LEU A 257 9.84 -7.76 3.89
N ARG A 258 8.68 -7.59 3.27
CA ARG A 258 7.40 -7.52 4.00
C ARG A 258 7.46 -6.59 5.21
N ILE A 259 8.00 -5.39 5.07
CA ILE A 259 8.01 -4.35 6.11
C ILE A 259 7.20 -3.16 5.64
N GLY A 260 6.23 -2.80 6.47
CA GLY A 260 5.44 -1.58 6.41
C GLY A 260 5.33 -0.93 7.78
N TRP A 261 4.65 0.17 7.86
CA TRP A 261 4.46 0.90 9.11
C TRP A 261 3.25 1.83 9.07
N VAL A 262 2.78 2.16 10.26
CA VAL A 262 1.94 3.32 10.51
C VAL A 262 2.79 4.37 11.23
N VAL A 263 2.65 5.64 10.84
CA VAL A 263 3.14 6.79 11.61
C VAL A 263 1.96 7.64 12.02
N GLY A 264 1.71 7.71 13.32
CA GLY A 264 0.53 8.37 13.87
C GLY A 264 0.73 8.86 15.31
N PRO A 265 -0.29 9.51 15.90
CA PRO A 265 -0.26 9.87 17.32
C PRO A 265 -0.01 8.64 18.20
N PRO A 266 0.79 8.75 19.29
CA PRO A 266 1.16 7.61 20.14
C PRO A 266 -0.03 6.81 20.67
N ALA A 267 -1.14 7.49 21.03
CA ALA A 267 -2.35 6.82 21.49
C ALA A 267 -3.02 5.95 20.38
N LEU A 268 -2.94 6.37 19.12
CA LEU A 268 -3.41 5.54 17.99
C LEU A 268 -2.46 4.36 17.79
N VAL A 269 -1.16 4.60 17.79
CA VAL A 269 -0.13 3.57 17.60
C VAL A 269 -0.26 2.43 18.61
N GLU A 270 -0.46 2.76 19.90
CA GLU A 270 -0.69 1.77 20.96
C GLU A 270 -1.93 0.89 20.67
N GLN A 271 -3.00 1.50 20.19
CA GLN A 271 -4.23 0.78 19.85
C GLN A 271 -4.06 -0.09 18.60
N LEU A 272 -3.33 0.39 17.59
CA LEU A 272 -3.02 -0.40 16.39
C LEU A 272 -2.11 -1.59 16.72
N TRP A 273 -1.17 -1.41 17.61
CA TRP A 273 -0.34 -2.51 18.11
C TRP A 273 -1.19 -3.61 18.75
N ALA A 274 -2.19 -3.27 19.58
CA ALA A 274 -3.11 -4.25 20.13
C ALA A 274 -3.95 -4.98 19.06
N VAL A 275 -4.27 -4.32 17.94
CA VAL A 275 -4.91 -4.98 16.78
C VAL A 275 -3.93 -5.87 16.01
N HIS A 276 -2.67 -5.47 15.92
CA HIS A 276 -1.61 -6.24 15.27
C HIS A 276 -1.42 -7.63 15.89
N ASP A 277 -1.69 -7.79 17.20
CA ASP A 277 -1.70 -9.09 17.89
C ASP A 277 -2.67 -10.11 17.26
N TYR A 278 -3.71 -9.65 16.53
CA TYR A 278 -4.68 -10.52 15.85
C TYR A 278 -4.31 -10.86 14.40
N THR A 279 -3.24 -10.30 13.88
CA THR A 279 -2.77 -10.54 12.51
C THR A 279 -1.46 -11.31 12.51
N SER A 280 -0.34 -10.66 12.32
CA SER A 280 0.97 -11.32 12.23
C SER A 280 1.79 -11.25 13.51
N ILE A 281 1.32 -10.55 14.55
CA ILE A 281 1.93 -10.39 15.88
C ILE A 281 3.19 -9.54 15.83
N ALA A 282 4.14 -9.85 14.95
CA ALA A 282 5.45 -9.20 14.90
C ALA A 282 6.04 -9.26 13.48
N PRO A 283 6.87 -8.29 13.11
CA PRO A 283 7.71 -8.41 11.91
C PRO A 283 8.75 -9.52 12.11
N GLY A 284 9.11 -10.20 11.01
CA GLY A 284 10.16 -11.23 11.06
C GLY A 284 11.52 -10.62 11.45
N ALA A 285 12.28 -11.28 12.33
CA ALA A 285 13.55 -10.77 12.86
C ALA A 285 14.59 -10.45 11.77
N LEU A 286 14.68 -11.28 10.71
CA LEU A 286 15.56 -11.01 9.56
C LEU A 286 15.06 -9.83 8.74
N ASN A 287 13.74 -9.69 8.59
CA ASN A 287 13.13 -8.61 7.82
C ASN A 287 13.32 -7.27 8.53
N ASP A 288 13.14 -7.22 9.85
CA ASP A 288 13.45 -6.07 10.70
C ASP A 288 14.92 -5.64 10.53
N ARG A 289 15.86 -6.58 10.64
CA ARG A 289 17.29 -6.29 10.47
C ARG A 289 17.62 -5.75 9.08
N LEU A 290 17.11 -6.37 8.02
CA LEU A 290 17.32 -5.92 6.65
C LEU A 290 16.67 -4.55 6.38
N ALA A 291 15.52 -4.29 6.99
CA ALA A 291 14.88 -2.99 6.92
C ALA A 291 15.75 -1.89 7.53
N ARG A 292 16.39 -2.16 8.69
CA ARG A 292 17.34 -1.20 9.30
C ARG A 292 18.55 -0.92 8.40
N VAL A 293 19.09 -1.96 7.73
CA VAL A 293 20.16 -1.78 6.74
C VAL A 293 19.68 -0.92 5.57
N ALA A 294 18.47 -1.17 5.06
CA ALA A 294 17.88 -0.40 3.96
C ALA A 294 17.67 1.07 4.35
N LEU A 295 17.11 1.33 5.53
CA LEU A 295 16.85 2.68 6.01
C LEU A 295 18.12 3.45 6.36
N ALA A 296 19.16 2.79 6.87
CA ALA A 296 20.48 3.40 7.05
C ALA A 296 21.12 3.85 5.72
N ARG A 297 20.65 3.31 4.60
CA ARG A 297 21.10 3.62 3.24
C ARG A 297 19.96 4.19 2.38
N GLN A 298 18.94 4.79 3.01
CA GLN A 298 17.72 5.21 2.32
C GLN A 298 17.99 6.12 1.11
N GLU A 299 18.94 7.06 1.22
CA GLU A 299 19.29 7.96 0.14
C GLU A 299 19.76 7.19 -1.11
N TYR A 300 20.65 6.22 -0.93
CA TYR A 300 21.11 5.34 -2.02
C TYR A 300 19.95 4.53 -2.62
N VAL A 301 19.12 3.92 -1.78
CA VAL A 301 18.00 3.08 -2.23
C VAL A 301 16.97 3.90 -3.00
N LEU A 302 16.59 5.06 -2.47
CA LEU A 302 15.62 5.95 -3.11
C LEU A 302 16.20 6.62 -4.38
N ALA A 303 17.48 7.00 -4.40
CA ALA A 303 18.14 7.51 -5.59
C ALA A 303 18.15 6.48 -6.73
N ARG A 304 18.37 5.18 -6.40
CA ARG A 304 18.24 4.09 -7.37
C ARG A 304 16.83 4.03 -7.97
N THR A 305 15.81 4.06 -7.13
CA THR A 305 14.40 4.04 -7.59
C THR A 305 14.11 5.22 -8.49
N ARG A 306 14.45 6.45 -8.07
CA ARG A 306 14.29 7.66 -8.90
C ARG A 306 15.03 7.56 -10.22
N GLY A 307 16.26 7.01 -10.21
CA GLY A 307 17.02 6.74 -11.43
C GLY A 307 16.32 5.80 -12.41
N ILE A 308 15.72 4.72 -11.91
CA ILE A 308 14.97 3.75 -12.72
C ILE A 308 13.72 4.41 -13.32
N VAL A 309 12.90 5.07 -12.51
CA VAL A 309 11.64 5.65 -13.00
C VAL A 309 11.89 6.79 -13.98
N SER A 310 12.88 7.65 -13.72
CA SER A 310 13.25 8.74 -14.61
C SER A 310 13.84 8.26 -15.94
N ALA A 311 14.54 7.13 -15.96
CA ALA A 311 15.08 6.53 -17.19
C ALA A 311 13.98 5.85 -18.02
N ASN A 312 13.01 5.20 -17.37
CA ASN A 312 11.99 4.39 -18.04
C ASN A 312 10.77 5.18 -18.52
N TYR A 313 10.35 6.20 -17.77
CA TYR A 313 9.15 6.96 -18.15
C TYR A 313 9.24 7.59 -19.55
N PRO A 314 10.36 8.16 -20.01
CA PRO A 314 10.48 8.65 -21.39
C PRO A 314 10.23 7.59 -22.46
N VAL A 315 10.58 6.33 -22.20
CA VAL A 315 10.29 5.20 -23.10
C VAL A 315 8.79 4.96 -23.21
N VAL A 316 8.11 4.91 -22.07
CA VAL A 316 6.64 4.73 -22.02
C VAL A 316 5.93 5.92 -22.65
N ARG A 317 6.32 7.15 -22.32
CA ARG A 317 5.73 8.37 -22.87
C ARG A 317 5.82 8.38 -24.41
N LYS A 318 7.01 8.13 -24.97
CA LYS A 318 7.22 8.06 -26.41
C LYS A 318 6.37 6.97 -27.07
N TRP A 319 6.20 5.84 -26.42
CA TRP A 319 5.36 4.75 -26.90
C TRP A 319 3.88 5.13 -26.95
N ILE A 320 3.36 5.88 -25.94
CA ILE A 320 2.00 6.41 -25.90
C ILE A 320 1.82 7.48 -27.00
N GLU A 321 2.75 8.47 -27.08
CA GLU A 321 2.71 9.57 -28.04
C GLU A 321 2.66 9.06 -29.49
N LYS A 322 3.37 7.99 -29.81
CA LYS A 322 3.34 7.33 -31.12
C LYS A 322 1.94 6.82 -31.51
N ARG A 323 1.08 6.54 -30.52
CA ARG A 323 -0.28 6.01 -30.71
C ARG A 323 -1.41 7.02 -30.40
N ALA A 324 -1.05 8.31 -30.27
CA ALA A 324 -2.06 9.35 -30.11
C ALA A 324 -2.90 9.50 -31.39
N PRO A 325 -4.22 9.80 -31.34
CA PRO A 325 -5.00 10.03 -30.12
C PRO A 325 -5.65 8.75 -29.54
N ALA A 326 -5.34 7.56 -30.06
CA ALA A 326 -5.90 6.30 -29.55
C ALA A 326 -5.48 5.99 -28.11
N LEU A 327 -4.27 6.39 -27.73
CA LEU A 327 -3.79 6.35 -26.36
C LEU A 327 -3.54 7.76 -25.84
N THR A 328 -3.97 8.01 -24.59
CA THR A 328 -3.69 9.27 -23.85
C THR A 328 -3.38 8.97 -22.40
N HIS A 329 -2.70 9.86 -21.71
CA HIS A 329 -2.47 9.77 -20.27
C HIS A 329 -2.17 11.16 -19.70
N ALA A 330 -2.55 11.36 -18.46
CA ALA A 330 -1.97 12.40 -17.62
C ALA A 330 -0.59 11.91 -17.13
N ALA A 331 0.42 12.76 -17.17
CA ALA A 331 1.79 12.40 -16.81
C ALA A 331 1.87 12.00 -15.33
N PRO A 332 2.45 10.83 -15.00
CA PRO A 332 2.71 10.49 -13.60
C PRO A 332 3.81 11.41 -13.05
N GLU A 333 3.70 11.76 -11.78
CA GLU A 333 4.69 12.58 -11.06
C GLU A 333 5.58 11.74 -10.14
N ALA A 334 5.09 10.54 -9.74
CA ALA A 334 5.83 9.60 -8.89
C ALA A 334 5.40 8.16 -9.12
N GLY A 335 6.23 7.23 -8.62
CA GLY A 335 6.02 5.79 -8.77
C GLY A 335 6.50 5.25 -10.10
N ALA A 336 6.47 3.93 -10.23
CA ALA A 336 6.85 3.20 -11.44
C ALA A 336 5.64 2.77 -12.26
N ILE A 337 4.59 3.59 -12.29
CA ILE A 337 3.30 3.30 -12.92
C ILE A 337 2.77 4.49 -13.72
N VAL A 338 2.02 4.18 -14.76
CA VAL A 338 1.23 5.15 -15.52
C VAL A 338 -0.15 4.58 -15.79
N PHE A 339 -1.18 5.42 -15.72
CA PHE A 339 -2.56 5.06 -16.00
C PHE A 339 -2.93 5.59 -17.37
N VAL A 340 -3.05 4.68 -18.35
CA VAL A 340 -3.21 5.00 -19.77
C VAL A 340 -4.64 4.79 -20.18
N ARG A 341 -5.26 5.83 -20.72
CA ARG A 341 -6.58 5.75 -21.37
C ARG A 341 -6.41 5.28 -22.81
N TYR A 342 -7.26 4.35 -23.22
CA TYR A 342 -7.33 3.88 -24.60
C TYR A 342 -8.75 4.06 -25.17
N ARG A 343 -8.87 4.22 -26.50
CA ARG A 343 -10.15 4.48 -27.19
C ARG A 343 -10.64 3.31 -28.04
N HIS A 344 -9.99 2.16 -27.93
CA HIS A 344 -10.42 0.95 -28.64
C HIS A 344 -11.71 0.39 -28.03
N PRO A 345 -12.65 -0.18 -28.84
CA PRO A 345 -13.93 -0.69 -28.38
C PRO A 345 -13.80 -2.09 -27.75
N ILE A 346 -12.96 -2.21 -26.75
CA ILE A 346 -12.73 -3.44 -25.97
C ILE A 346 -12.70 -3.10 -24.49
N ASN A 347 -13.30 -3.93 -23.66
CA ASN A 347 -13.23 -3.80 -22.21
C ASN A 347 -11.81 -4.07 -21.70
N SER A 348 -11.40 -3.38 -20.64
CA SER A 348 -10.02 -3.42 -20.13
C SER A 348 -9.62 -4.80 -19.60
N THR A 349 -10.53 -5.52 -18.94
CA THR A 349 -10.28 -6.89 -18.48
C THR A 349 -10.07 -7.83 -19.68
N THR A 350 -10.94 -7.75 -20.70
CA THR A 350 -10.82 -8.54 -21.94
C THR A 350 -9.51 -8.24 -22.68
N LEU A 351 -9.10 -6.97 -22.75
CA LEU A 351 -7.82 -6.57 -23.34
C LEU A 351 -6.64 -7.20 -22.61
N VAL A 352 -6.64 -7.12 -21.28
CA VAL A 352 -5.54 -7.67 -20.45
C VAL A 352 -5.51 -9.20 -20.52
N GLU A 353 -6.65 -9.86 -20.55
CA GLU A 353 -6.73 -11.32 -20.75
C GLU A 353 -6.18 -11.74 -22.09
N ARG A 354 -6.52 -11.02 -23.16
CA ARG A 354 -5.98 -11.27 -24.49
C ARG A 354 -4.45 -11.07 -24.54
N LEU A 355 -3.93 -9.98 -23.97
CA LEU A 355 -2.48 -9.73 -23.86
C LEU A 355 -1.75 -10.85 -23.11
N ARG A 356 -2.35 -11.31 -22.00
CA ARG A 356 -1.81 -12.39 -21.20
C ARG A 356 -1.76 -13.72 -21.98
N ASP A 357 -2.86 -14.08 -22.60
CA ASP A 357 -3.06 -15.42 -23.19
C ASP A 357 -2.35 -15.57 -24.55
N GLU A 358 -2.34 -14.51 -25.36
CA GLU A 358 -1.73 -14.53 -26.70
C GLU A 358 -0.23 -14.15 -26.68
N HIS A 359 0.19 -13.28 -25.75
CA HIS A 359 1.55 -12.68 -25.74
C HIS A 359 2.29 -12.83 -24.43
N SER A 360 1.69 -13.47 -23.42
CA SER A 360 2.30 -13.63 -22.09
C SER A 360 2.68 -12.27 -21.45
N VAL A 361 1.86 -11.22 -21.68
CA VAL A 361 2.03 -9.89 -21.13
C VAL A 361 0.94 -9.61 -20.10
N LEU A 362 1.31 -9.22 -18.89
CA LEU A 362 0.38 -8.86 -17.82
C LEU A 362 0.39 -7.36 -17.55
N LEU A 363 -0.76 -6.73 -17.67
CA LEU A 363 -1.08 -5.38 -17.21
C LEU A 363 -2.12 -5.44 -16.08
N VAL A 364 -2.49 -4.29 -15.52
CA VAL A 364 -3.68 -4.21 -14.66
C VAL A 364 -4.80 -3.50 -15.42
N PRO A 365 -5.98 -4.12 -15.59
CA PRO A 365 -7.10 -3.49 -16.27
C PRO A 365 -7.69 -2.36 -15.41
N GLY A 366 -8.21 -1.34 -16.08
CA GLY A 366 -8.87 -0.21 -15.42
C GLY A 366 -10.12 -0.60 -14.65
N ASP A 367 -10.83 -1.66 -15.06
CA ASP A 367 -11.94 -2.24 -14.30
C ASP A 367 -11.61 -2.55 -12.83
N HIS A 368 -10.36 -2.90 -12.54
CA HIS A 368 -9.93 -3.17 -11.17
C HIS A 368 -9.82 -1.90 -10.31
N PHE A 369 -10.03 -0.74 -10.92
CA PHE A 369 -10.12 0.58 -10.29
C PHE A 369 -11.48 1.25 -10.58
N ASP A 370 -12.47 0.47 -11.07
CA ASP A 370 -13.78 0.93 -11.57
C ASP A 370 -13.69 1.94 -12.75
N MET A 371 -12.63 1.83 -13.56
CA MET A 371 -12.35 2.72 -14.68
C MET A 371 -12.06 1.93 -15.96
N ASP A 372 -13.10 1.38 -16.59
CA ASP A 372 -12.95 0.76 -17.92
C ASP A 372 -12.44 1.80 -18.95
N GLY A 373 -11.78 1.31 -20.00
CA GLY A 373 -11.10 2.17 -20.96
C GLY A 373 -9.73 2.66 -20.52
N TYR A 374 -9.24 2.19 -19.38
CA TYR A 374 -7.86 2.42 -18.89
C TYR A 374 -7.11 1.12 -18.66
N VAL A 375 -5.79 1.21 -18.67
CA VAL A 375 -4.88 0.17 -18.18
C VAL A 375 -3.78 0.81 -17.35
N ARG A 376 -3.40 0.17 -16.24
CA ARG A 376 -2.21 0.53 -15.48
C ARG A 376 -1.01 -0.24 -16.02
N ILE A 377 0.02 0.49 -16.44
CA ILE A 377 1.28 -0.04 -16.93
C ILE A 377 2.37 0.24 -15.91
N GLY A 378 3.00 -0.80 -15.40
CA GLY A 378 4.20 -0.72 -14.58
C GLY A 378 5.44 -0.61 -15.44
N PHE A 379 6.33 0.32 -15.11
CA PHE A 379 7.57 0.56 -15.86
C PHE A 379 8.84 0.51 -14.99
N GLY A 380 8.75 -0.12 -13.82
CA GLY A 380 9.86 -0.21 -12.87
C GLY A 380 10.91 -1.29 -13.18
N ASN A 381 10.77 -2.03 -14.28
CA ASN A 381 11.73 -3.07 -14.70
C ASN A 381 12.87 -2.46 -15.55
N HIS A 382 13.80 -3.29 -16.04
CA HIS A 382 14.88 -2.84 -16.92
C HIS A 382 14.34 -2.21 -18.21
N PRO A 383 14.97 -1.14 -18.75
CA PRO A 383 14.43 -0.39 -19.90
C PRO A 383 14.15 -1.26 -21.14
N ALA A 384 15.03 -2.21 -21.46
CA ALA A 384 14.86 -3.11 -22.60
C ALA A 384 13.66 -4.06 -22.40
N TYR A 385 13.45 -4.53 -21.17
CA TYR A 385 12.29 -5.35 -20.81
C TYR A 385 10.98 -4.57 -21.00
N VAL A 386 10.93 -3.34 -20.47
CA VAL A 386 9.75 -2.46 -20.62
C VAL A 386 9.47 -2.17 -22.10
N ALA A 387 10.48 -1.80 -22.87
CA ALA A 387 10.31 -1.51 -24.30
C ALA A 387 9.80 -2.71 -25.09
N SER A 388 10.37 -3.92 -24.86
CA SER A 388 9.94 -5.14 -25.57
C SER A 388 8.51 -5.52 -25.22
N ALA A 389 8.12 -5.44 -23.96
CA ALA A 389 6.74 -5.72 -23.53
C ALA A 389 5.74 -4.71 -24.14
N LEU A 390 6.10 -3.42 -24.18
CA LEU A 390 5.26 -2.37 -24.78
C LEU A 390 5.07 -2.56 -26.29
N GLU A 391 6.04 -3.08 -27.03
CA GLU A 391 5.87 -3.39 -28.45
C GLU A 391 4.83 -4.51 -28.67
N LEU A 392 4.80 -5.54 -27.79
CA LEU A 392 3.76 -6.56 -27.83
C LEU A 392 2.37 -6.00 -27.54
N VAL A 393 2.27 -5.15 -26.50
CA VAL A 393 1.00 -4.42 -26.19
C VAL A 393 0.55 -3.60 -27.37
N GLY A 394 1.48 -2.84 -28.00
CA GLY A 394 1.19 -2.03 -29.17
C GLY A 394 0.70 -2.84 -30.35
N GLY A 395 1.33 -3.99 -30.62
CA GLY A 395 0.90 -4.90 -31.70
C GLY A 395 -0.56 -5.37 -31.55
N VAL A 396 -0.99 -5.68 -30.33
CA VAL A 396 -2.41 -6.04 -30.07
C VAL A 396 -3.31 -4.84 -30.28
N LEU A 397 -2.99 -3.68 -29.73
CA LEU A 397 -3.80 -2.46 -29.88
C LEU A 397 -3.94 -2.05 -31.34
N ASP A 398 -2.86 -2.11 -32.11
CA ASP A 398 -2.84 -1.77 -33.54
C ASP A 398 -3.73 -2.70 -34.39
N THR A 399 -4.11 -3.90 -33.88
CA THR A 399 -5.09 -4.81 -34.53
C THR A 399 -6.55 -4.53 -34.15
N LEU A 400 -6.80 -3.69 -33.15
CA LEU A 400 -8.12 -3.32 -32.68
C LEU A 400 -8.64 -2.01 -33.32
N ALA A 401 -7.80 -1.38 -34.16
CA ALA A 401 -8.08 -0.09 -34.81
C ALA A 401 -9.07 -0.20 -35.98
#